data_072a4b0798d814a3a34be57c3c0ff284
#
_entry.id   072a4b0798d814a3a34be57c3c0ff284
#
_cell.length_a   1.000
_cell.length_b   1.000
_cell.length_c   1.000
_cell.angle_alpha   90.00
_cell.angle_beta   90.00
_cell.angle_gamma   90.00
#
_symmetry.space_group_name_H-M   'P 1'
#
loop_
_entity.id
_entity.type
_entity.pdbx_description
1 polymer ?
#
loop_
_entity_poly.entity_id
_entity_poly.type
_entity_poly.pdbx_seq_one_letter_code
_entity_poly.pdbx_strand_id
1 'polypeptide(L)'
;DKAVIRECFQSIPKQLSKENKKFQYSVVKKGATASKFAGSLQWIEDAGIITRCYNLSITELPLDGNADPDVFKVYMKDTGLFISMLEDGTQFDILQGNLLGYKGAIFEGLIADIFSKMGRKLYYFHKDSGLEVDFIIRYKGECTLVEVKAVSGNTKSAKTILRHPEKYHVYRLIKLGDYNVEHTEQLLTLPLYMAFLLTDM
;
A
#
# COMPACT_ATOMS: atom_id res chain seq x y z
N ASP A 1 -20.12 11.48 13.91
CA ASP A 1 -19.56 12.38 14.94
C ASP A 1 -18.25 12.98 14.44
N LYS A 2 -18.19 14.33 14.34
CA LYS A 2 -17.02 15.07 13.83
C LYS A 2 -15.73 14.76 14.60
N ALA A 3 -15.84 14.52 15.93
CA ALA A 3 -14.68 14.20 16.75
C ALA A 3 -14.06 12.85 16.37
N VAL A 4 -14.89 11.84 16.14
CA VAL A 4 -14.45 10.49 15.74
C VAL A 4 -13.80 10.50 14.36
N ILE A 5 -14.38 11.26 13.40
CA ILE A 5 -13.78 11.45 12.07
C ILE A 5 -12.39 12.07 12.20
N ARG A 6 -12.25 13.12 13.03
CA ARG A 6 -10.95 13.77 13.26
C ARG A 6 -9.93 12.80 13.91
N GLU A 7 -10.35 12.03 14.90
CA GLU A 7 -9.49 11.02 15.54
C GLU A 7 -9.00 9.98 14.52
N CYS A 8 -9.89 9.46 13.67
CA CYS A 8 -9.51 8.56 12.57
C CYS A 8 -8.47 9.19 11.65
N PHE A 9 -8.76 10.39 11.14
CA PHE A 9 -7.88 11.10 10.22
C PHE A 9 -6.49 11.35 10.81
N GLN A 10 -6.41 11.87 12.03
CA GLN A 10 -5.16 12.15 12.72
C GLN A 10 -4.33 10.89 13.04
N SER A 11 -4.95 9.72 13.08
CA SER A 11 -4.24 8.47 13.35
C SER A 11 -3.47 7.92 12.14
N ILE A 12 -3.78 8.35 10.92
CA ILE A 12 -3.27 7.75 9.67
C ILE A 12 -1.74 7.78 9.59
N PRO A 13 -1.03 8.89 9.86
CA PRO A 13 0.43 8.90 9.81
C PRO A 13 1.06 7.86 10.75
N LYS A 14 0.51 7.74 11.95
CA LYS A 14 0.95 6.74 12.94
C LYS A 14 0.68 5.30 12.51
N GLN A 15 -0.41 5.06 11.77
CA GLN A 15 -0.71 3.74 11.19
C GLN A 15 0.32 3.35 10.12
N LEU A 16 0.64 4.30 9.23
CA LEU A 16 1.55 4.09 8.10
C LEU A 16 3.03 4.03 8.50
N SER A 17 3.41 4.64 9.63
CA SER A 17 4.79 4.59 10.13
C SER A 17 5.16 3.29 10.83
N LYS A 18 4.20 2.41 11.09
CA LYS A 18 4.46 1.11 11.72
C LYS A 18 4.99 0.09 10.73
N GLU A 19 5.76 -0.86 11.21
CA GLU A 19 6.25 -1.98 10.43
C GLU A 19 5.08 -2.81 9.86
N ASN A 20 4.09 -3.11 10.69
CA ASN A 20 2.80 -3.68 10.25
C ASN A 20 1.81 -2.54 9.99
N LYS A 21 1.60 -2.20 8.73
CA LYS A 21 0.73 -1.10 8.28
C LYS A 21 -0.77 -1.46 8.25
N LYS A 22 -1.16 -2.65 8.71
CA LYS A 22 -2.58 -3.01 8.88
C LYS A 22 -3.26 -1.98 9.77
N PHE A 23 -4.41 -1.46 9.32
CA PHE A 23 -5.17 -0.48 10.09
C PHE A 23 -5.70 -1.09 11.40
N GLN A 24 -5.43 -0.43 12.51
CA GLN A 24 -5.84 -0.86 13.84
C GLN A 24 -6.66 0.23 14.53
N TYR A 25 -7.91 -0.05 14.82
CA TYR A 25 -8.78 0.90 15.54
C TYR A 25 -8.22 1.29 16.91
N SER A 26 -7.54 0.38 17.60
CA SER A 26 -6.87 0.64 18.89
C SER A 26 -5.76 1.70 18.80
N VAL A 27 -5.20 1.95 17.61
CA VAL A 27 -4.22 3.01 17.36
C VAL A 27 -4.88 4.37 17.22
N VAL A 28 -6.14 4.40 16.75
CA VAL A 28 -6.94 5.64 16.73
C VAL A 28 -7.13 6.16 18.15
N LYS A 29 -7.62 5.27 19.03
CA LYS A 29 -7.88 5.59 20.43
C LYS A 29 -7.97 4.30 21.26
N LYS A 30 -7.53 4.36 22.52
CA LYS A 30 -7.71 3.23 23.44
C LYS A 30 -9.20 2.86 23.56
N GLY A 31 -9.53 1.60 23.29
CA GLY A 31 -10.91 1.09 23.29
C GLY A 31 -11.71 1.40 22.03
N ALA A 32 -11.10 1.94 20.98
CA ALA A 32 -11.74 2.06 19.68
C ALA A 32 -11.98 0.69 19.04
N THR A 33 -13.16 0.50 18.46
CA THR A 33 -13.59 -0.74 17.79
C THR A 33 -14.13 -0.43 16.40
N ALA A 34 -14.12 -1.43 15.52
CA ALA A 34 -14.69 -1.30 14.18
C ALA A 34 -16.14 -0.82 14.22
N SER A 35 -16.98 -1.38 15.11
CA SER A 35 -18.40 -1.01 15.24
C SER A 35 -18.64 0.48 15.50
N LYS A 36 -17.69 1.17 16.16
CA LYS A 36 -17.83 2.60 16.49
C LYS A 36 -17.13 3.52 15.47
N PHE A 37 -16.09 3.06 14.81
CA PHE A 37 -15.19 3.91 14.01
C PHE A 37 -15.24 3.63 12.52
N ALA A 38 -15.75 2.46 12.06
CA ALA A 38 -15.77 2.10 10.65
C ALA A 38 -16.55 3.09 9.78
N GLY A 39 -17.71 3.57 10.26
CA GLY A 39 -18.51 4.57 9.56
C GLY A 39 -17.78 5.92 9.40
N SER A 40 -16.97 6.32 10.39
CA SER A 40 -16.17 7.53 10.31
C SER A 40 -15.01 7.38 9.33
N LEU A 41 -14.38 6.22 9.29
CA LEU A 41 -13.35 5.91 8.31
C LEU A 41 -13.92 5.85 6.88
N GLN A 42 -15.11 5.25 6.73
CA GLN A 42 -15.83 5.24 5.45
C GLN A 42 -16.12 6.64 4.96
N TRP A 43 -16.58 7.53 5.85
CA TRP A 43 -16.85 8.91 5.50
C TRP A 43 -15.61 9.66 4.96
N ILE A 44 -14.43 9.42 5.56
CA ILE A 44 -13.15 10.00 5.09
C ILE A 44 -12.78 9.44 3.69
N GLU A 45 -13.05 8.15 3.44
CA GLU A 45 -12.83 7.52 2.15
C GLU A 45 -13.79 8.06 1.08
N ASP A 46 -15.09 8.18 1.39
CA ASP A 46 -16.11 8.74 0.50
C ASP A 46 -15.83 10.22 0.14
N ALA A 47 -15.22 10.95 1.09
CA ALA A 47 -14.72 12.31 0.86
C ALA A 47 -13.48 12.36 -0.06
N GLY A 48 -12.94 11.21 -0.48
CA GLY A 48 -11.79 11.12 -1.37
C GLY A 48 -10.46 11.47 -0.73
N ILE A 49 -10.37 11.47 0.60
CA ILE A 49 -9.14 11.83 1.33
C ILE A 49 -8.21 10.63 1.49
N ILE A 50 -8.79 9.45 1.68
CA ILE A 50 -8.07 8.19 1.84
C ILE A 50 -8.53 7.13 0.85
N THR A 51 -7.76 6.06 0.76
CA THR A 51 -8.16 4.82 0.08
C THR A 51 -7.74 3.62 0.93
N ARG A 52 -8.55 2.56 0.93
CA ARG A 52 -8.21 1.30 1.57
C ARG A 52 -7.51 0.39 0.59
N CYS A 53 -6.54 -0.34 1.11
CA CYS A 53 -5.83 -1.41 0.41
C CYS A 53 -6.10 -2.71 1.17
N TYR A 54 -6.84 -3.63 0.57
CA TYR A 54 -7.33 -4.82 1.25
C TYR A 54 -6.34 -5.98 1.18
N ASN A 55 -6.25 -6.74 2.27
CA ASN A 55 -5.47 -7.97 2.25
C ASN A 55 -6.16 -9.05 1.41
N LEU A 56 -5.37 -9.78 0.63
CA LEU A 56 -5.89 -10.94 -0.08
C LEU A 56 -5.67 -12.21 0.75
N SER A 57 -6.69 -13.06 0.83
CA SER A 57 -6.59 -14.40 1.43
C SER A 57 -5.75 -15.34 0.55
N ILE A 58 -5.89 -15.20 -0.78
CA ILE A 58 -5.13 -15.90 -1.81
C ILE A 58 -4.77 -14.93 -2.94
N THR A 59 -3.65 -15.19 -3.64
CA THR A 59 -3.15 -14.35 -4.74
C THR A 59 -3.66 -14.85 -6.10
N GLU A 60 -4.97 -14.82 -6.29
CA GLU A 60 -5.65 -15.36 -7.46
C GLU A 60 -6.70 -14.38 -8.00
N LEU A 61 -6.99 -14.43 -9.31
CA LEU A 61 -8.08 -13.66 -9.91
C LEU A 61 -9.42 -14.40 -9.72
N PRO A 62 -10.52 -13.66 -9.50
CA PRO A 62 -10.61 -12.20 -9.39
C PRO A 62 -10.16 -11.70 -8.02
N LEU A 63 -9.34 -10.63 -7.99
CA LEU A 63 -8.77 -10.10 -6.74
C LEU A 63 -9.84 -9.67 -5.73
N ASP A 64 -10.91 -9.04 -6.21
CA ASP A 64 -12.00 -8.53 -5.36
C ASP A 64 -12.71 -9.66 -4.57
N GLY A 65 -12.85 -10.83 -5.19
CA GLY A 65 -13.46 -12.00 -4.55
C GLY A 65 -12.60 -12.63 -3.44
N ASN A 66 -11.31 -12.31 -3.42
CA ASN A 66 -10.35 -12.85 -2.46
C ASN A 66 -9.93 -11.82 -1.40
N ALA A 67 -10.50 -10.60 -1.44
CA ALA A 67 -10.22 -9.54 -0.50
C ALA A 67 -10.90 -9.77 0.87
N ASP A 68 -10.14 -9.62 1.93
CA ASP A 68 -10.66 -9.62 3.30
C ASP A 68 -11.14 -8.20 3.66
N PRO A 69 -12.45 -7.97 3.85
CA PRO A 69 -12.99 -6.64 4.12
C PRO A 69 -12.57 -6.07 5.49
N ASP A 70 -12.17 -6.93 6.43
CA ASP A 70 -11.80 -6.56 7.79
C ASP A 70 -10.30 -6.33 7.96
N VAL A 71 -9.50 -6.68 6.94
CA VAL A 71 -8.03 -6.59 6.99
C VAL A 71 -7.52 -5.71 5.87
N PHE A 72 -7.18 -4.47 6.20
CA PHE A 72 -6.75 -3.48 5.21
C PHE A 72 -5.69 -2.53 5.77
N LYS A 73 -4.92 -1.93 4.85
CA LYS A 73 -4.10 -0.73 5.07
C LYS A 73 -4.90 0.50 4.62
N VAL A 74 -4.51 1.68 5.10
CA VAL A 74 -5.12 2.95 4.68
C VAL A 74 -4.02 3.87 4.15
N TYR A 75 -4.18 4.39 2.94
CA TYR A 75 -3.28 5.37 2.35
C TYR A 75 -4.00 6.71 2.15
N MET A 76 -3.25 7.81 2.27
CA MET A 76 -3.73 9.14 1.86
C MET A 76 -3.77 9.22 0.34
N LYS A 77 -4.81 9.83 -0.22
CA LYS A 77 -4.92 10.12 -1.67
C LYS A 77 -4.13 11.35 -2.12
N ASP A 78 -3.40 11.94 -1.22
CA ASP A 78 -2.51 13.06 -1.46
C ASP A 78 -1.26 12.89 -0.60
N THR A 79 -0.13 12.69 -1.26
CA THR A 79 1.16 12.50 -0.58
C THR A 79 1.62 13.79 0.13
N GLY A 80 1.30 14.96 -0.42
CA GLY A 80 1.60 16.25 0.20
C GLY A 80 0.81 16.44 1.50
N LEU A 81 -0.48 16.07 1.49
CA LEU A 81 -1.31 16.07 2.70
C LEU A 81 -0.75 15.10 3.76
N PHE A 82 -0.32 13.90 3.35
CA PHE A 82 0.34 12.97 4.27
C PHE A 82 1.58 13.59 4.90
N ILE A 83 2.47 14.18 4.11
CA ILE A 83 3.71 14.80 4.58
C ILE A 83 3.41 15.99 5.52
N SER A 84 2.36 16.78 5.24
CA SER A 84 1.97 17.91 6.09
C SER A 84 1.44 17.49 7.46
N MET A 85 1.05 16.23 7.63
CA MET A 85 0.59 15.66 8.89
C MET A 85 1.71 15.04 9.72
N LEU A 86 2.94 14.97 9.18
CA LEU A 86 4.12 14.50 9.90
C LEU A 86 4.65 15.59 10.83
N GLU A 87 5.66 15.24 11.61
CA GLU A 87 6.23 16.16 12.60
C GLU A 87 6.91 17.38 11.91
N ASP A 88 6.93 18.50 12.60
CA ASP A 88 7.52 19.75 12.12
C ASP A 88 8.98 19.54 11.70
N GLY A 89 9.35 20.08 10.54
CA GLY A 89 10.69 19.93 9.97
C GLY A 89 10.82 18.77 8.97
N THR A 90 9.92 17.78 8.97
CA THR A 90 9.99 16.63 8.06
C THR A 90 10.03 17.06 6.58
N GLN A 91 9.35 18.14 6.21
CA GLN A 91 9.38 18.66 4.84
C GLN A 91 10.79 19.11 4.43
N PHE A 92 11.54 19.75 5.34
CA PHE A 92 12.93 20.16 5.10
C PHE A 92 13.85 18.95 4.99
N ASP A 93 13.67 17.94 5.85
CA ASP A 93 14.43 16.70 5.80
C ASP A 93 14.23 15.99 4.45
N ILE A 94 12.98 15.93 3.96
CA ILE A 94 12.65 15.37 2.65
C ILE A 94 13.34 16.14 1.53
N LEU A 95 13.32 17.47 1.54
CA LEU A 95 13.97 18.31 0.54
C LEU A 95 15.49 18.13 0.52
N GLN A 96 16.09 17.79 1.67
CA GLN A 96 17.51 17.48 1.80
C GLN A 96 17.84 16.01 1.48
N GLY A 97 16.86 15.20 1.10
CA GLY A 97 17.02 13.78 0.83
C GLY A 97 16.98 12.87 2.06
N ASN A 98 16.74 13.44 3.24
CA ASN A 98 16.65 12.71 4.51
C ASN A 98 15.22 12.24 4.76
N LEU A 99 14.80 11.17 4.11
CA LEU A 99 13.43 10.64 4.24
C LEU A 99 13.20 9.85 5.55
N LEU A 100 14.26 9.57 6.30
CA LEU A 100 14.25 8.87 7.60
C LEU A 100 13.35 7.62 7.61
N GLY A 101 12.67 7.37 8.72
CA GLY A 101 11.75 6.24 8.89
C GLY A 101 10.46 6.30 8.05
N TYR A 102 10.14 7.44 7.44
CA TYR A 102 8.92 7.61 6.60
C TYR A 102 9.11 7.23 5.13
N LYS A 103 10.33 6.95 4.70
CA LYS A 103 10.65 6.71 3.28
C LYS A 103 9.77 5.63 2.64
N GLY A 104 9.61 4.50 3.32
CA GLY A 104 8.73 3.41 2.86
C GLY A 104 7.27 3.84 2.77
N ALA A 105 6.75 4.52 3.80
CA ALA A 105 5.37 4.99 3.85
C ALA A 105 5.06 6.02 2.74
N ILE A 106 6.01 6.93 2.47
CA ILE A 106 5.86 7.95 1.42
C ILE A 106 5.84 7.29 0.03
N PHE A 107 6.74 6.37 -0.25
CA PHE A 107 6.82 5.73 -1.57
C PHE A 107 5.66 4.76 -1.84
N GLU A 108 5.28 3.95 -0.85
CA GLU A 108 4.08 3.13 -0.97
C GLU A 108 2.82 3.99 -1.09
N GLY A 109 2.72 5.08 -0.32
CA GLY A 109 1.61 6.04 -0.42
C GLY A 109 1.52 6.68 -1.81
N LEU A 110 2.65 7.05 -2.41
CA LEU A 110 2.71 7.57 -3.77
C LEU A 110 2.19 6.55 -4.80
N ILE A 111 2.61 5.29 -4.69
CA ILE A 111 2.13 4.23 -5.59
C ILE A 111 0.64 3.92 -5.36
N ALA A 112 0.19 3.91 -4.12
CA ALA A 112 -1.23 3.75 -3.78
C ALA A 112 -2.08 4.87 -4.41
N ASP A 113 -1.60 6.13 -4.36
CA ASP A 113 -2.26 7.27 -4.97
C ASP A 113 -2.31 7.14 -6.49
N ILE A 114 -1.18 6.80 -7.15
CA ILE A 114 -1.14 6.57 -8.60
C ILE A 114 -2.15 5.49 -9.01
N PHE A 115 -2.12 4.32 -8.36
CA PHE A 115 -3.03 3.21 -8.70
C PHE A 115 -4.50 3.58 -8.45
N SER A 116 -4.80 4.30 -7.37
CA SER A 116 -6.14 4.80 -7.08
C SER A 116 -6.64 5.77 -8.16
N LYS A 117 -5.78 6.69 -8.64
CA LYS A 117 -6.10 7.64 -9.74
C LYS A 117 -6.26 6.94 -11.10
N MET A 118 -5.65 5.77 -11.28
CA MET A 118 -5.89 4.90 -12.44
C MET A 118 -7.22 4.11 -12.34
N GLY A 119 -8.02 4.33 -11.29
CA GLY A 119 -9.29 3.64 -11.05
C GLY A 119 -9.14 2.23 -10.48
N ARG A 120 -7.96 1.85 -10.01
CA ARG A 120 -7.73 0.53 -9.42
C ARG A 120 -8.23 0.48 -7.97
N LYS A 121 -8.91 -0.60 -7.59
CA LYS A 121 -9.00 -1.02 -6.19
C LYS A 121 -7.63 -1.51 -5.75
N LEU A 122 -7.25 -1.26 -4.50
CA LEU A 122 -5.93 -1.59 -3.99
C LEU A 122 -5.98 -2.88 -3.17
N TYR A 123 -5.03 -3.76 -3.43
CA TYR A 123 -4.84 -5.02 -2.71
C TYR A 123 -3.38 -5.20 -2.35
N TYR A 124 -3.13 -5.84 -1.22
CA TYR A 124 -1.83 -6.31 -0.78
C TYR A 124 -1.90 -7.76 -0.34
N PHE A 125 -0.78 -8.38 -0.08
CA PHE A 125 -0.76 -9.74 0.44
C PHE A 125 0.10 -9.82 1.68
N HIS A 126 -0.48 -10.30 2.77
CA HIS A 126 0.20 -10.55 4.03
C HIS A 126 -0.30 -11.83 4.66
N LYS A 127 0.64 -12.63 5.16
CA LYS A 127 0.34 -13.83 5.96
C LYS A 127 1.08 -13.78 7.30
N ASP A 128 0.51 -14.38 8.32
CA ASP A 128 1.10 -14.48 9.67
C ASP A 128 2.48 -15.16 9.67
N SER A 129 2.79 -15.93 8.62
CA SER A 129 4.12 -16.52 8.39
C SER A 129 5.22 -15.50 8.03
N GLY A 130 4.88 -14.21 7.96
CA GLY A 130 5.79 -13.11 7.63
C GLY A 130 5.98 -12.84 6.14
N LEU A 131 5.17 -13.49 5.26
CA LEU A 131 5.13 -13.10 3.85
C LEU A 131 4.34 -11.79 3.71
N GLU A 132 4.97 -10.78 3.09
CA GLU A 132 4.33 -9.51 2.78
C GLU A 132 4.75 -9.04 1.40
N VAL A 133 3.77 -8.54 0.61
CA VAL A 133 3.94 -7.89 -0.69
C VAL A 133 3.14 -6.61 -0.68
N ASP A 134 3.75 -5.51 -1.11
CA ASP A 134 3.20 -4.16 -0.97
C ASP A 134 1.88 -3.98 -1.71
N PHE A 135 1.81 -4.44 -2.99
CA PHE A 135 0.56 -4.45 -3.75
C PHE A 135 0.43 -5.69 -4.62
N ILE A 136 -0.83 -6.05 -4.88
CA ILE A 136 -1.21 -7.06 -5.87
C ILE A 136 -2.11 -6.38 -6.90
N ILE A 137 -1.79 -6.55 -8.17
CA ILE A 137 -2.60 -5.98 -9.27
C ILE A 137 -2.93 -7.05 -10.31
N ARG A 138 -3.99 -6.81 -11.07
CA ARG A 138 -4.15 -7.47 -12.34
C ARG A 138 -3.32 -6.71 -13.38
N TYR A 139 -2.43 -7.41 -14.08
CA TYR A 139 -1.60 -6.83 -15.14
C TYR A 139 -1.43 -7.83 -16.26
N LYS A 140 -1.80 -7.42 -17.48
CA LYS A 140 -1.82 -8.29 -18.68
C LYS A 140 -2.63 -9.58 -18.46
N GLY A 141 -3.78 -9.46 -17.77
CA GLY A 141 -4.68 -10.60 -17.50
C GLY A 141 -4.25 -11.51 -16.35
N GLU A 142 -3.11 -11.26 -15.71
CA GLU A 142 -2.55 -12.11 -14.65
C GLU A 142 -2.50 -11.41 -13.29
N CYS A 143 -2.55 -12.21 -12.21
CA CYS A 143 -2.24 -11.75 -10.87
C CYS A 143 -0.74 -11.46 -10.76
N THR A 144 -0.37 -10.22 -10.45
CA THR A 144 1.01 -9.75 -10.49
C THR A 144 1.38 -9.07 -9.17
N LEU A 145 2.55 -9.43 -8.63
CA LEU A 145 3.11 -8.80 -7.43
C LEU A 145 3.72 -7.45 -7.77
N VAL A 146 3.56 -6.47 -6.87
CA VAL A 146 4.24 -5.18 -6.95
C VAL A 146 4.94 -4.90 -5.64
N GLU A 147 6.24 -4.68 -5.70
CA GLU A 147 7.11 -4.30 -4.59
C GLU A 147 7.61 -2.88 -4.78
N VAL A 148 7.45 -2.05 -3.77
CA VAL A 148 7.92 -0.66 -3.76
C VAL A 148 9.16 -0.58 -2.89
N LYS A 149 10.28 -0.15 -3.48
CA LYS A 149 11.56 -0.07 -2.76
C LYS A 149 12.12 1.35 -2.79
N ALA A 150 12.29 1.89 -1.64
CA ALA A 150 12.87 3.22 -1.44
C ALA A 150 14.40 3.25 -1.63
N VAL A 151 15.05 2.12 -1.46
CA VAL A 151 16.49 1.84 -1.75
C VAL A 151 16.60 0.41 -2.27
N SER A 152 17.77 0.02 -2.76
CA SER A 152 18.04 -1.37 -3.15
C SER A 152 17.68 -2.30 -1.98
N GLY A 153 16.55 -2.94 -2.05
CA GLY A 153 15.97 -3.74 -0.98
C GLY A 153 15.73 -5.19 -1.40
N ASN A 154 15.62 -6.05 -0.38
CA ASN A 154 15.36 -7.45 -0.58
C ASN A 154 13.86 -7.70 -0.87
N THR A 155 13.59 -8.51 -1.87
CA THR A 155 12.24 -8.97 -2.26
C THR A 155 12.02 -10.42 -1.85
N LYS A 156 12.40 -10.78 -0.61
CA LYS A 156 12.34 -12.18 -0.12
C LYS A 156 10.94 -12.78 -0.24
N SER A 157 9.93 -12.07 0.22
CA SER A 157 8.54 -12.53 0.17
C SER A 157 8.07 -12.77 -1.26
N ALA A 158 8.26 -11.80 -2.15
CA ALA A 158 7.91 -11.92 -3.55
C ALA A 158 8.65 -13.09 -4.24
N LYS A 159 9.95 -13.23 -3.99
CA LYS A 159 10.75 -14.37 -4.50
C LYS A 159 10.25 -15.71 -3.97
N THR A 160 9.83 -15.77 -2.70
CA THR A 160 9.25 -16.99 -2.12
C THR A 160 7.94 -17.34 -2.81
N ILE A 161 7.07 -16.37 -3.06
CA ILE A 161 5.80 -16.56 -3.76
C ILE A 161 6.05 -17.06 -5.20
N LEU A 162 6.95 -16.40 -5.94
CA LEU A 162 7.28 -16.77 -7.33
C LEU A 162 7.89 -18.17 -7.49
N ARG A 163 8.53 -18.69 -6.44
CA ARG A 163 9.08 -20.08 -6.44
C ARG A 163 8.01 -21.15 -6.26
N HIS A 164 6.79 -20.76 -5.88
CA HIS A 164 5.68 -21.67 -5.63
C HIS A 164 4.43 -21.26 -6.41
N PRO A 165 4.52 -21.18 -7.76
CA PRO A 165 3.40 -20.74 -8.60
C PRO A 165 2.19 -21.68 -8.50
N GLU A 166 2.39 -22.97 -8.20
CA GLU A 166 1.35 -23.95 -7.95
C GLU A 166 0.47 -23.61 -6.73
N LYS A 167 1.02 -22.84 -5.78
CA LYS A 167 0.35 -22.46 -4.54
C LYS A 167 -0.23 -21.06 -4.58
N TYR A 168 0.45 -20.15 -5.27
CA TYR A 168 0.13 -18.72 -5.22
C TYR A 168 -0.44 -18.19 -6.54
N HIS A 169 -0.45 -18.96 -7.61
CA HIS A 169 -0.95 -18.59 -8.93
C HIS A 169 -0.38 -17.27 -9.46
N VAL A 170 0.89 -17.00 -9.15
CA VAL A 170 1.60 -15.77 -9.51
C VAL A 170 2.89 -16.14 -10.26
N TYR A 171 3.11 -15.44 -11.37
CA TYR A 171 4.23 -15.72 -12.27
C TYR A 171 5.10 -14.48 -12.52
N ARG A 172 4.66 -13.30 -12.07
CA ARG A 172 5.32 -12.02 -12.37
C ARG A 172 5.46 -11.12 -11.15
N LEU A 173 6.60 -10.43 -11.09
CA LEU A 173 6.90 -9.38 -10.13
C LEU A 173 7.22 -8.07 -10.86
N ILE A 174 6.60 -6.99 -10.43
CA ILE A 174 6.98 -5.63 -10.78
C ILE A 174 7.66 -5.00 -9.58
N LYS A 175 8.84 -4.43 -9.80
CA LYS A 175 9.61 -3.74 -8.78
C LYS A 175 9.68 -2.25 -9.12
N LEU A 176 9.16 -1.41 -8.23
CA LEU A 176 9.12 0.04 -8.36
C LEU A 176 10.11 0.69 -7.41
N GLY A 177 10.90 1.63 -7.87
CA GLY A 177 11.88 2.30 -7.02
C GLY A 177 12.77 3.27 -7.79
N ASP A 178 13.92 3.58 -7.22
CA ASP A 178 14.96 4.36 -7.90
C ASP A 178 15.83 3.41 -8.72
N TYR A 179 15.27 2.98 -9.85
CA TYR A 179 15.87 2.00 -10.77
C TYR A 179 15.78 2.47 -12.22
N ASN A 180 16.67 1.95 -13.06
CA ASN A 180 16.47 1.94 -14.49
C ASN A 180 15.46 0.85 -14.89
N VAL A 181 14.90 0.99 -16.10
CA VAL A 181 14.02 -0.02 -16.68
C VAL A 181 14.81 -1.29 -16.94
N GLU A 182 14.36 -2.39 -16.38
CA GLU A 182 14.91 -3.73 -16.62
C GLU A 182 13.76 -4.71 -16.79
N HIS A 183 13.88 -5.62 -17.72
CA HIS A 183 12.86 -6.63 -18.01
C HIS A 183 13.49 -8.01 -18.18
N THR A 184 12.96 -8.95 -17.44
CA THR A 184 13.19 -10.39 -17.62
C THR A 184 11.84 -11.11 -17.76
N GLU A 185 11.84 -12.40 -17.95
CA GLU A 185 10.60 -13.18 -18.08
C GLU A 185 9.64 -12.99 -16.89
N GLN A 186 10.17 -12.97 -15.67
CA GLN A 186 9.37 -12.87 -14.45
C GLN A 186 9.44 -11.52 -13.74
N LEU A 187 10.44 -10.68 -14.05
CA LEU A 187 10.69 -9.42 -13.35
C LEU A 187 10.64 -8.24 -14.31
N LEU A 188 9.83 -7.25 -13.96
CA LEU A 188 9.83 -5.93 -14.56
C LEU A 188 10.25 -4.92 -13.49
N THR A 189 11.37 -4.22 -13.71
CA THR A 189 11.83 -3.15 -12.82
C THR A 189 11.59 -1.81 -13.49
N LEU A 190 10.97 -0.88 -12.77
CA LEU A 190 10.62 0.44 -13.28
C LEU A 190 10.95 1.54 -12.27
N PRO A 191 11.31 2.75 -12.74
CA PRO A 191 11.27 3.95 -11.90
C PRO A 191 9.87 4.19 -11.33
N LEU A 192 9.79 4.77 -10.12
CA LEU A 192 8.51 5.05 -9.46
C LEU A 192 7.53 5.83 -10.34
N TYR A 193 8.05 6.86 -11.06
CA TYR A 193 7.22 7.71 -11.93
C TYR A 193 6.61 6.98 -13.14
N MET A 194 7.07 5.77 -13.45
CA MET A 194 6.50 4.96 -14.53
C MET A 194 5.35 4.06 -14.07
N ALA A 195 4.99 4.07 -12.79
CA ALA A 195 3.90 3.24 -12.26
C ALA A 195 2.56 3.48 -12.98
N PHE A 196 2.29 4.72 -13.46
CA PHE A 196 1.08 5.05 -14.23
C PHE A 196 0.99 4.35 -15.59
N LEU A 197 2.08 3.77 -16.09
CA LEU A 197 2.10 2.97 -17.33
C LEU A 197 1.63 1.52 -17.13
N LEU A 198 1.44 1.10 -15.88
CA LEU A 198 0.97 -0.25 -15.55
C LEU A 198 -0.54 -0.38 -15.77
N THR A 199 -0.99 -0.06 -16.97
CA THR A 199 -2.39 -0.21 -17.37
C THR A 199 -2.71 -1.67 -17.69
N ASP A 200 -3.96 -2.06 -17.48
CA ASP A 200 -4.48 -3.38 -17.86
C ASP A 200 -5.00 -3.27 -19.32
N MET A 201 -4.07 -3.31 -20.28
CA MET A 201 -4.39 -3.38 -21.69
C MET A 201 -4.25 -4.80 -22.18
#